data_681b293afa69fe170118c645c6d2f651
#
_entry.id   681b293afa69fe170118c645c6d2f651
#
_cell.length_a   1.000
_cell.length_b   1.000
_cell.length_c   1.000
_cell.angle_alpha   90.00
_cell.angle_beta   90.00
_cell.angle_gamma   90.00
#
_symmetry.space_group_name_H-M   'P 1'
#
loop_
_entity.id
_entity.type
_entity.pdbx_description
1 polymer ?
#
loop_
_entity_poly.entity_id
_entity_poly.type
_entity_poly.pdbx_seq_one_letter_code
_entity_poly.pdbx_strand_id
1 'polypeptide(L)'
;MKWLINKIVGSKNQRELKKLGAIVNKINELETEFQSLSDDQLKSKTSEWKDKLKSYETDLDAKIEAWKNKEISKLLRPTNDDVKDIEEKSRIRKIDGLEEVYDQQSEYLNEILPQAYAVVKNGARRMVGKSYTVCDQPMEWDMIHFDCQLKGGIALHRGIIAEMATGEGKTLVATLPVYLNALTGRGVHVITVNDYLARRDSEWTGELLKYLGLSIGCIQSQMPPERRSENYNCDVTYGTNSEFGFDYLRDNGMAHSTDSQVQRGHYFAIIDEVDSVLIDEARTPLTVSYTHLTLPTSDLV
;
A
#
# COMPACT_ATOMS: atom_id res chain seq x y z
N MET A 1 28.29 33.50 -0.82
CA MET A 1 28.86 32.20 -0.47
C MET A 1 27.93 31.01 -0.72
N LYS A 2 26.67 30.96 -0.22
CA LYS A 2 25.72 29.86 -0.46
C LYS A 2 25.46 29.55 -1.95
N TRP A 3 25.36 30.57 -2.82
CA TRP A 3 25.15 30.40 -4.24
C TRP A 3 26.32 29.70 -4.97
N LEU A 4 27.56 30.04 -4.63
CA LEU A 4 28.76 29.40 -5.19
C LEU A 4 28.90 27.95 -4.72
N ILE A 5 28.58 27.66 -3.46
CA ILE A 5 28.58 26.31 -2.91
C ILE A 5 27.50 25.46 -3.60
N ASN A 6 26.29 25.98 -3.80
CA ASN A 6 25.23 25.27 -4.54
C ASN A 6 25.58 24.99 -6.01
N LYS A 7 26.38 25.84 -6.64
CA LYS A 7 26.82 25.65 -8.04
C LYS A 7 27.89 24.56 -8.17
N ILE A 8 28.68 24.31 -7.12
CA ILE A 8 29.75 23.29 -7.12
C ILE A 8 29.25 21.96 -6.54
N VAL A 9 28.46 22.02 -5.47
CA VAL A 9 28.03 20.84 -4.70
C VAL A 9 26.62 20.37 -5.13
N GLY A 10 25.85 21.16 -5.88
CA GLY A 10 24.47 20.92 -6.26
C GLY A 10 23.49 21.21 -5.11
N SER A 11 22.22 21.29 -5.46
CA SER A 11 21.12 21.40 -4.47
C SER A 11 21.00 20.11 -3.63
N LYS A 12 20.32 20.19 -2.48
CA LYS A 12 20.01 18.99 -1.65
C LYS A 12 19.35 17.90 -2.49
N ASN A 13 18.35 18.28 -3.29
CA ASN A 13 17.62 17.34 -4.15
C ASN A 13 18.52 16.69 -5.21
N GLN A 14 19.42 17.46 -5.84
CA GLN A 14 20.37 16.90 -6.82
C GLN A 14 21.31 15.85 -6.18
N ARG A 15 21.75 16.09 -4.95
CA ARG A 15 22.59 15.14 -4.22
C ARG A 15 21.81 13.85 -3.85
N GLU A 16 20.57 13.99 -3.39
CA GLU A 16 19.72 12.84 -3.11
C GLU A 16 19.42 12.03 -4.41
N LEU A 17 19.04 12.69 -5.49
CA LEU A 17 18.83 12.03 -6.79
C LEU A 17 20.09 11.31 -7.30
N LYS A 18 21.29 11.86 -7.01
CA LYS A 18 22.56 11.21 -7.37
C LYS A 18 22.80 9.93 -6.56
N LYS A 19 22.45 9.93 -5.27
CA LYS A 19 22.53 8.72 -4.42
C LYS A 19 21.62 7.61 -4.93
N LEU A 20 20.41 7.96 -5.42
CA LEU A 20 19.48 6.99 -5.99
C LEU A 20 20.02 6.37 -7.29
N GLY A 21 20.93 7.02 -8.00
CA GLY A 21 21.51 6.50 -9.23
C GLY A 21 22.16 5.12 -9.08
N ALA A 22 22.86 4.87 -7.97
CA ALA A 22 23.48 3.58 -7.71
C ALA A 22 22.43 2.45 -7.55
N ILE A 23 21.30 2.76 -6.88
CA ILE A 23 20.19 1.79 -6.72
C ILE A 23 19.54 1.53 -8.06
N VAL A 24 19.32 2.57 -8.88
CA VAL A 24 18.74 2.44 -10.23
C VAL A 24 19.61 1.60 -11.14
N ASN A 25 20.93 1.77 -11.09
CA ASN A 25 21.86 0.93 -11.86
C ASN A 25 21.71 -0.55 -11.47
N LYS A 26 21.66 -0.83 -10.17
CA LYS A 26 21.45 -2.20 -9.66
C LYS A 26 20.10 -2.77 -10.10
N ILE A 27 19.02 -1.97 -10.12
CA ILE A 27 17.71 -2.39 -10.65
C ILE A 27 17.83 -2.78 -12.12
N ASN A 28 18.51 -1.98 -12.93
CA ASN A 28 18.67 -2.24 -14.36
C ASN A 28 19.53 -3.47 -14.65
N GLU A 29 20.58 -3.71 -13.87
CA GLU A 29 21.41 -4.92 -13.95
C GLU A 29 20.55 -6.16 -13.65
N LEU A 30 19.82 -6.15 -12.52
CA LEU A 30 18.92 -7.25 -12.13
C LEU A 30 17.79 -7.46 -13.14
N GLU A 31 17.21 -6.37 -13.69
CA GLU A 31 16.18 -6.49 -14.73
C GLU A 31 16.71 -7.21 -15.97
N THR A 32 17.95 -6.92 -16.36
CA THR A 32 18.60 -7.61 -17.49
C THR A 32 18.80 -9.11 -17.21
N GLU A 33 19.22 -9.47 -16.00
CA GLU A 33 19.32 -10.88 -15.56
C GLU A 33 17.96 -11.57 -15.58
N PHE A 34 16.89 -10.88 -15.10
CA PHE A 34 15.54 -11.44 -15.03
C PHE A 34 14.86 -11.63 -16.38
N GLN A 35 15.39 -11.05 -17.46
CA GLN A 35 14.91 -11.32 -18.82
C GLN A 35 15.09 -12.81 -19.22
N SER A 36 16.04 -13.50 -18.61
CA SER A 36 16.28 -14.94 -18.83
C SER A 36 15.32 -15.86 -18.06
N LEU A 37 14.57 -15.34 -17.07
CA LEU A 37 13.64 -16.12 -16.29
C LEU A 37 12.36 -16.42 -17.06
N SER A 38 11.72 -17.56 -16.79
CA SER A 38 10.36 -17.83 -17.25
C SER A 38 9.35 -16.95 -16.51
N ASP A 39 8.13 -16.84 -17.05
CA ASP A 39 7.04 -16.09 -16.39
C ASP A 39 6.73 -16.63 -14.99
N ASP A 40 6.73 -17.96 -14.84
CA ASP A 40 6.48 -18.61 -13.55
C ASP A 40 7.60 -18.33 -12.55
N GLN A 41 8.85 -18.34 -12.98
CA GLN A 41 10.00 -17.99 -12.15
C GLN A 41 9.99 -16.52 -11.72
N LEU A 42 9.51 -15.61 -12.58
CA LEU A 42 9.37 -14.21 -12.23
C LEU A 42 8.26 -14.00 -11.19
N LYS A 43 7.12 -14.68 -11.36
CA LYS A 43 5.97 -14.62 -10.45
C LYS A 43 6.25 -15.31 -9.11
N SER A 44 7.04 -16.39 -9.09
CA SER A 44 7.39 -17.11 -7.84
C SER A 44 8.13 -16.22 -6.85
N LYS A 45 8.89 -15.23 -7.33
CA LYS A 45 9.54 -14.25 -6.45
C LYS A 45 8.55 -13.49 -5.58
N THR A 46 7.37 -13.15 -6.10
CA THR A 46 6.30 -12.52 -5.31
C THR A 46 5.86 -13.40 -4.15
N SER A 47 5.62 -14.69 -4.42
CA SER A 47 5.21 -15.66 -3.38
C SER A 47 6.32 -15.86 -2.35
N GLU A 48 7.57 -16.03 -2.79
CA GLU A 48 8.74 -16.21 -1.91
C GLU A 48 8.90 -15.03 -0.94
N TRP A 49 8.76 -13.80 -1.43
CA TRP A 49 8.86 -12.61 -0.58
C TRP A 49 7.67 -12.45 0.35
N LYS A 50 6.44 -12.75 -0.11
CA LYS A 50 5.25 -12.76 0.75
C LYS A 50 5.39 -13.78 1.88
N ASP A 51 5.84 -15.00 1.57
CA ASP A 51 6.04 -16.06 2.55
C ASP A 51 7.11 -15.68 3.58
N LYS A 52 8.22 -15.06 3.13
CA LYS A 52 9.26 -14.57 4.01
C LYS A 52 8.75 -13.47 4.95
N LEU A 53 8.02 -12.48 4.43
CA LEU A 53 7.45 -11.40 5.24
C LEU A 53 6.42 -11.92 6.25
N LYS A 54 5.60 -12.89 5.85
CA LYS A 54 4.63 -13.54 6.73
C LYS A 54 5.31 -14.37 7.82
N SER A 55 6.49 -14.95 7.55
CA SER A 55 7.21 -15.76 8.53
C SER A 55 7.57 -14.98 9.79
N TYR A 56 7.82 -13.67 9.72
CA TYR A 56 8.11 -12.85 10.90
C TYR A 56 6.93 -12.79 11.87
N GLU A 57 5.69 -12.66 11.36
CA GLU A 57 4.48 -12.69 12.20
C GLU A 57 4.21 -14.09 12.77
N THR A 58 4.41 -15.13 11.95
CA THR A 58 4.26 -16.53 12.38
C THR A 58 5.25 -16.87 13.49
N ASP A 59 6.49 -16.40 13.38
CA ASP A 59 7.53 -16.61 14.40
C ASP A 59 7.17 -15.89 15.72
N LEU A 60 6.59 -14.68 15.64
CA LEU A 60 6.09 -13.97 16.81
C LEU A 60 4.94 -14.73 17.47
N ASP A 61 3.96 -15.18 16.69
CA ASP A 61 2.81 -15.95 17.21
C ASP A 61 3.28 -17.25 17.89
N ALA A 62 4.25 -17.96 17.31
CA ALA A 62 4.84 -19.16 17.91
C ALA A 62 5.55 -18.86 19.23
N LYS A 63 6.30 -17.75 19.31
CA LYS A 63 6.97 -17.32 20.57
C LYS A 63 5.93 -16.99 21.66
N ILE A 64 4.84 -16.31 21.31
CA ILE A 64 3.78 -15.96 22.24
C ILE A 64 3.06 -17.21 22.74
N GLU A 65 2.73 -18.13 21.86
CA GLU A 65 2.07 -19.38 22.23
C GLU A 65 2.96 -20.26 23.14
N ALA A 66 4.25 -20.35 22.85
CA ALA A 66 5.22 -21.02 23.70
C ALA A 66 5.29 -20.37 25.08
N TRP A 67 5.25 -19.03 25.16
CA TRP A 67 5.20 -18.30 26.43
C TRP A 67 3.91 -18.59 27.20
N LYS A 68 2.74 -18.55 26.56
CA LYS A 68 1.43 -18.88 27.17
C LYS A 68 1.46 -20.27 27.81
N ASN A 69 1.89 -21.26 27.04
CA ASN A 69 1.97 -22.64 27.49
C ASN A 69 2.92 -22.81 28.70
N LYS A 70 4.04 -22.06 28.68
CA LYS A 70 4.98 -22.04 29.81
C LYS A 70 4.37 -21.43 31.07
N GLU A 71 3.61 -20.30 30.93
CA GLU A 71 2.95 -19.67 32.08
C GLU A 71 1.86 -20.58 32.67
N ILE A 72 1.00 -21.16 31.81
CA ILE A 72 -0.04 -22.10 32.24
C ILE A 72 0.58 -23.33 32.96
N SER A 73 1.70 -23.86 32.47
CA SER A 73 2.36 -25.03 33.08
C SER A 73 2.95 -24.78 34.47
N LYS A 74 3.16 -23.51 34.85
CA LYS A 74 3.60 -23.14 36.21
C LYS A 74 2.47 -23.24 37.25
N LEU A 75 1.22 -23.27 36.81
CA LEU A 75 0.05 -23.31 37.67
C LEU A 75 -0.29 -24.76 38.02
N LEU A 76 -0.37 -25.09 39.31
CA LEU A 76 -0.73 -26.43 39.79
C LEU A 76 -2.20 -26.80 39.48
N ARG A 77 -3.08 -25.81 39.50
CA ARG A 77 -4.52 -25.90 39.13
C ARG A 77 -4.97 -24.55 38.55
N PRO A 78 -4.88 -24.36 37.25
CA PRO A 78 -5.31 -23.08 36.62
C PRO A 78 -6.80 -22.86 36.81
N THR A 79 -7.16 -21.67 37.27
CA THR A 79 -8.54 -21.21 37.32
C THR A 79 -8.88 -20.48 36.01
N ASN A 80 -10.18 -20.23 35.76
CA ASN A 80 -10.61 -19.44 34.60
C ASN A 80 -10.05 -17.99 34.62
N ASP A 81 -9.85 -17.43 35.80
CA ASP A 81 -9.32 -16.07 35.95
C ASP A 81 -7.81 -16.04 35.68
N ASP A 82 -7.06 -17.07 36.08
CA ASP A 82 -5.64 -17.21 35.72
C ASP A 82 -5.45 -17.31 34.21
N VAL A 83 -6.32 -18.07 33.52
CA VAL A 83 -6.26 -18.23 32.06
C VAL A 83 -6.56 -16.88 31.37
N LYS A 84 -7.58 -16.14 31.81
CA LYS A 84 -7.90 -14.82 31.28
C LYS A 84 -6.76 -13.81 31.48
N ASP A 85 -6.12 -13.80 32.64
CA ASP A 85 -4.97 -12.92 32.92
C ASP A 85 -3.78 -13.24 31.98
N ILE A 86 -3.50 -14.53 31.73
CA ILE A 86 -2.47 -14.97 30.80
C ILE A 86 -2.84 -14.56 29.35
N GLU A 87 -4.10 -14.69 28.96
CA GLU A 87 -4.57 -14.26 27.64
C GLU A 87 -4.40 -12.74 27.44
N GLU A 88 -4.79 -11.93 28.42
CA GLU A 88 -4.61 -10.49 28.38
C GLU A 88 -3.13 -10.10 28.27
N LYS A 89 -2.27 -10.69 29.09
CA LYS A 89 -0.81 -10.50 29.02
C LYS A 89 -0.23 -10.93 27.66
N SER A 90 -0.79 -11.98 27.06
CA SER A 90 -0.37 -12.44 25.73
C SER A 90 -0.73 -11.43 24.63
N ARG A 91 -1.90 -10.78 24.73
CA ARG A 91 -2.30 -9.71 23.81
C ARG A 91 -1.37 -8.51 23.88
N ILE A 92 -1.01 -8.07 25.09
CA ILE A 92 -0.05 -6.98 25.29
C ILE A 92 1.30 -7.34 24.66
N ARG A 93 1.82 -8.55 24.93
CA ARG A 93 3.09 -9.02 24.32
C ARG A 93 3.02 -9.10 22.80
N LYS A 94 1.86 -9.43 22.25
CA LYS A 94 1.67 -9.43 20.79
C LYS A 94 1.77 -8.02 20.23
N ILE A 95 1.13 -7.05 20.87
CA ILE A 95 1.19 -5.63 20.45
C ILE A 95 2.64 -5.13 20.47
N ASP A 96 3.36 -5.36 21.56
CA ASP A 96 4.77 -4.97 21.71
C ASP A 96 5.68 -5.66 20.67
N GLY A 97 5.44 -6.95 20.43
CA GLY A 97 6.22 -7.73 19.45
C GLY A 97 5.94 -7.38 18.00
N LEU A 98 4.75 -6.87 17.69
CA LEU A 98 4.40 -6.46 16.32
C LEU A 98 5.23 -5.25 15.85
N GLU A 99 5.61 -4.35 16.74
CA GLU A 99 6.47 -3.22 16.39
C GLU A 99 7.84 -3.70 15.87
N GLU A 100 8.46 -4.65 16.59
CA GLU A 100 9.72 -5.28 16.14
C GLU A 100 9.56 -6.04 14.81
N VAL A 101 8.44 -6.74 14.62
CA VAL A 101 8.12 -7.43 13.35
C VAL A 101 8.00 -6.43 12.21
N TYR A 102 7.35 -5.30 12.42
CA TYR A 102 7.18 -4.27 11.40
C TYR A 102 8.51 -3.60 11.02
N ASP A 103 9.40 -3.42 11.97
CA ASP A 103 10.76 -2.94 11.71
C ASP A 103 11.54 -3.96 10.86
N GLN A 104 11.50 -5.24 11.22
CA GLN A 104 12.13 -6.31 10.44
C GLN A 104 11.57 -6.42 9.02
N GLN A 105 10.24 -6.30 8.86
CA GLN A 105 9.60 -6.25 7.54
C GLN A 105 10.06 -5.06 6.73
N SER A 106 10.17 -3.88 7.35
CA SER A 106 10.64 -2.64 6.71
C SER A 106 12.10 -2.75 6.25
N GLU A 107 12.97 -3.32 7.08
CA GLU A 107 14.37 -3.59 6.72
C GLU A 107 14.46 -4.54 5.54
N TYR A 108 13.70 -5.63 5.57
CA TYR A 108 13.67 -6.61 4.47
C TYR A 108 13.12 -6.00 3.17
N LEU A 109 12.07 -5.18 3.23
CA LEU A 109 11.58 -4.47 2.04
C LEU A 109 12.66 -3.56 1.42
N ASN A 110 13.44 -2.87 2.24
CA ASN A 110 14.56 -2.05 1.77
C ASN A 110 15.68 -2.90 1.13
N GLU A 111 15.94 -4.10 1.66
CA GLU A 111 16.91 -5.05 1.12
C GLU A 111 16.50 -5.55 -0.27
N ILE A 112 15.25 -5.98 -0.42
CA ILE A 112 14.73 -6.55 -1.67
C ILE A 112 14.29 -5.48 -2.69
N LEU A 113 14.24 -4.19 -2.32
CA LEU A 113 13.75 -3.11 -3.19
C LEU A 113 14.35 -3.15 -4.61
N PRO A 114 15.67 -3.30 -4.80
CA PRO A 114 16.22 -3.33 -6.16
C PRO A 114 15.70 -4.53 -6.97
N GLN A 115 15.55 -5.69 -6.34
CA GLN A 115 15.04 -6.91 -6.97
C GLN A 115 13.54 -6.78 -7.29
N ALA A 116 12.75 -6.27 -6.35
CA ALA A 116 11.32 -6.07 -6.51
C ALA A 116 11.02 -5.09 -7.66
N TYR A 117 11.76 -3.98 -7.73
CA TYR A 117 11.60 -3.01 -8.83
C TYR A 117 12.06 -3.57 -10.17
N ALA A 118 13.10 -4.42 -10.19
CA ALA A 118 13.51 -5.13 -11.38
C ALA A 118 12.42 -6.10 -11.87
N VAL A 119 11.73 -6.80 -10.94
CA VAL A 119 10.57 -7.67 -11.26
C VAL A 119 9.43 -6.86 -11.88
N VAL A 120 9.07 -5.70 -11.28
CA VAL A 120 8.02 -4.84 -11.83
C VAL A 120 8.39 -4.32 -13.21
N LYS A 121 9.61 -3.82 -13.40
CA LYS A 121 10.09 -3.32 -14.70
C LYS A 121 10.12 -4.43 -15.75
N ASN A 122 10.57 -5.64 -15.41
CA ASN A 122 10.59 -6.78 -16.30
C ASN A 122 9.17 -7.27 -16.64
N GLY A 123 8.26 -7.30 -15.65
CA GLY A 123 6.84 -7.60 -15.86
C GLY A 123 6.21 -6.63 -16.87
N ALA A 124 6.42 -5.33 -16.68
CA ALA A 124 5.95 -4.30 -17.62
C ALA A 124 6.48 -4.54 -19.04
N ARG A 125 7.76 -4.88 -19.20
CA ARG A 125 8.36 -5.20 -20.50
C ARG A 125 7.71 -6.41 -21.18
N ARG A 126 7.35 -7.46 -20.42
CA ARG A 126 6.69 -8.67 -20.94
C ARG A 126 5.24 -8.45 -21.35
N MET A 127 4.64 -7.36 -20.86
CA MET A 127 3.28 -6.98 -21.19
C MET A 127 3.20 -6.15 -22.48
N VAL A 128 4.29 -5.57 -22.96
CA VAL A 128 4.31 -4.74 -24.18
C VAL A 128 3.69 -5.50 -25.37
N GLY A 129 2.77 -4.84 -26.06
CA GLY A 129 1.99 -5.38 -27.18
C GLY A 129 0.77 -6.22 -26.78
N LYS A 130 0.50 -6.42 -25.49
CA LYS A 130 -0.72 -7.09 -25.02
C LYS A 130 -1.84 -6.07 -24.85
N SER A 131 -3.06 -6.43 -25.28
CA SER A 131 -4.25 -5.60 -25.13
C SER A 131 -5.08 -6.00 -23.91
N TYR A 132 -5.56 -5.02 -23.20
CA TYR A 132 -6.41 -5.15 -22.01
C TYR A 132 -7.65 -4.25 -22.15
N THR A 133 -8.72 -4.60 -21.47
CA THR A 133 -9.92 -3.73 -21.40
C THR A 133 -9.77 -2.80 -20.21
N VAL A 134 -9.78 -1.50 -20.46
CA VAL A 134 -9.69 -0.42 -19.46
C VAL A 134 -10.87 0.53 -19.67
N CYS A 135 -11.71 0.69 -18.67
CA CYS A 135 -12.96 1.50 -18.77
C CYS A 135 -13.77 1.18 -20.04
N ASP A 136 -13.96 -0.12 -20.29
CA ASP A 136 -14.70 -0.67 -21.43
C ASP A 136 -14.08 -0.35 -22.81
N GLN A 137 -12.82 0.10 -22.85
CA GLN A 137 -12.08 0.36 -24.07
C GLN A 137 -10.85 -0.54 -24.16
N PRO A 138 -10.51 -1.05 -25.36
CA PRO A 138 -9.27 -1.81 -25.55
C PRO A 138 -8.08 -0.86 -25.47
N MET A 139 -7.10 -1.18 -24.64
CA MET A 139 -5.84 -0.45 -24.53
C MET A 139 -4.68 -1.44 -24.67
N GLU A 140 -3.67 -1.06 -25.47
CA GLU A 140 -2.45 -1.81 -25.61
C GLU A 140 -1.41 -1.32 -24.58
N TRP A 141 -0.73 -2.26 -23.94
CA TRP A 141 0.34 -1.93 -23.01
C TRP A 141 1.62 -1.60 -23.78
N ASP A 142 2.11 -0.39 -23.65
CA ASP A 142 3.31 0.12 -24.34
C ASP A 142 4.37 0.68 -23.35
N MET A 143 4.16 0.49 -22.03
CA MET A 143 4.93 1.17 -21.00
C MET A 143 6.03 0.27 -20.42
N ILE A 144 7.23 0.85 -20.27
CA ILE A 144 8.35 0.30 -19.51
C ILE A 144 8.93 1.42 -18.65
N HIS A 145 9.27 1.14 -17.39
CA HIS A 145 9.79 2.14 -16.47
C HIS A 145 11.12 2.73 -16.93
N PHE A 146 11.21 4.06 -16.95
CA PHE A 146 12.42 4.83 -17.15
C PHE A 146 13.17 5.04 -15.82
N ASP A 147 14.46 5.39 -15.89
CA ASP A 147 15.29 5.61 -14.69
C ASP A 147 14.79 6.75 -13.80
N CYS A 148 14.21 7.80 -14.37
CA CYS A 148 13.56 8.86 -13.57
C CYS A 148 12.35 8.34 -12.79
N GLN A 149 11.57 7.44 -13.38
CA GLN A 149 10.43 6.80 -12.74
C GLN A 149 10.86 5.84 -11.63
N LEU A 150 11.95 5.08 -11.81
CA LEU A 150 12.55 4.26 -10.74
C LEU A 150 12.95 5.12 -9.55
N LYS A 151 13.57 6.30 -9.77
CA LYS A 151 13.91 7.24 -8.69
C LYS A 151 12.67 7.76 -7.98
N GLY A 152 11.62 8.11 -8.73
CA GLY A 152 10.33 8.52 -8.17
C GLY A 152 9.72 7.45 -7.28
N GLY A 153 9.70 6.21 -7.74
CA GLY A 153 9.21 5.06 -6.97
C GLY A 153 9.98 4.84 -5.67
N ILE A 154 11.33 4.97 -5.69
CA ILE A 154 12.15 4.87 -4.47
C ILE A 154 11.83 6.02 -3.49
N ALA A 155 11.63 7.24 -4.00
CA ALA A 155 11.27 8.39 -3.16
C ALA A 155 9.90 8.17 -2.48
N LEU A 156 8.90 7.70 -3.23
CA LEU A 156 7.57 7.39 -2.69
C LEU A 156 7.60 6.28 -1.63
N HIS A 157 8.36 5.20 -1.86
CA HIS A 157 8.53 4.13 -0.86
C HIS A 157 9.12 4.66 0.45
N ARG A 158 9.99 5.65 0.38
CA ARG A 158 10.60 6.30 1.55
C ARG A 158 9.72 7.38 2.19
N GLY A 159 8.47 7.52 1.80
CA GLY A 159 7.55 8.53 2.32
C GLY A 159 7.91 9.96 1.90
N ILE A 160 8.59 10.14 0.77
CA ILE A 160 8.99 11.44 0.23
C ILE A 160 8.02 11.83 -0.89
N ILE A 161 7.65 13.12 -0.95
CA ILE A 161 6.87 13.66 -2.06
C ILE A 161 7.72 13.64 -3.33
N ALA A 162 7.23 12.96 -4.37
CA ALA A 162 7.86 12.91 -5.68
C ALA A 162 7.15 13.90 -6.62
N GLU A 163 7.78 15.05 -6.88
CA GLU A 163 7.31 16.00 -7.88
C GLU A 163 7.78 15.55 -9.26
N MET A 164 6.82 15.33 -10.15
CA MET A 164 7.06 14.93 -11.53
C MET A 164 6.21 15.77 -12.48
N ALA A 165 6.77 16.16 -13.63
CA ALA A 165 6.05 16.93 -14.62
C ALA A 165 4.86 16.15 -15.22
N THR A 166 3.89 16.88 -15.75
CA THR A 166 2.77 16.26 -16.48
C THR A 166 3.31 15.51 -17.69
N GLY A 167 2.83 14.28 -17.90
CA GLY A 167 3.28 13.43 -19.01
C GLY A 167 4.49 12.52 -18.67
N GLU A 168 5.11 12.64 -17.50
CA GLU A 168 6.24 11.77 -17.11
C GLU A 168 5.81 10.38 -16.59
N GLY A 169 4.51 10.05 -16.68
CA GLY A 169 4.00 8.72 -16.33
C GLY A 169 3.93 8.44 -14.83
N LYS A 170 3.43 9.40 -14.03
CA LYS A 170 3.25 9.27 -12.58
C LYS A 170 2.48 8.00 -12.19
N THR A 171 1.44 7.65 -12.92
CA THR A 171 0.63 6.45 -12.68
C THR A 171 1.46 5.16 -12.75
N LEU A 172 2.40 5.08 -13.71
CA LEU A 172 3.31 3.95 -13.82
C LEU A 172 4.33 3.92 -12.67
N VAL A 173 4.81 5.08 -12.21
CA VAL A 173 5.72 5.20 -11.06
C VAL A 173 5.11 4.59 -9.80
N ALA A 174 3.83 4.82 -9.57
CA ALA A 174 3.12 4.32 -8.39
C ALA A 174 3.15 2.78 -8.30
N THR A 175 3.22 2.07 -9.42
CA THR A 175 3.27 0.58 -9.42
C THR A 175 4.46 0.02 -8.66
N LEU A 176 5.59 0.72 -8.63
CA LEU A 176 6.83 0.30 -7.98
C LEU A 176 6.69 0.21 -6.44
N PRO A 177 6.39 1.32 -5.73
CA PRO A 177 6.21 1.27 -4.28
C PRO A 177 4.94 0.51 -3.88
N VAL A 178 3.89 0.54 -4.70
CA VAL A 178 2.66 -0.24 -4.47
C VAL A 178 2.98 -1.73 -4.46
N TYR A 179 3.67 -2.24 -5.48
CA TYR A 179 4.08 -3.64 -5.52
C TYR A 179 4.92 -4.03 -4.31
N LEU A 180 5.98 -3.27 -4.02
CA LEU A 180 6.90 -3.58 -2.92
C LEU A 180 6.19 -3.64 -1.56
N ASN A 181 5.37 -2.64 -1.26
CA ASN A 181 4.67 -2.59 0.04
C ASN A 181 3.50 -3.58 0.12
N ALA A 182 2.86 -3.94 -0.99
CA ALA A 182 1.81 -4.95 -1.04
C ALA A 182 2.31 -6.38 -0.69
N LEU A 183 3.61 -6.64 -0.82
CA LEU A 183 4.22 -7.92 -0.43
C LEU A 183 4.01 -8.27 1.05
N THR A 184 3.82 -7.26 1.92
CA THR A 184 3.53 -7.48 3.34
C THR A 184 2.17 -8.14 3.58
N GLY A 185 1.25 -8.10 2.61
CA GLY A 185 -0.13 -8.56 2.78
C GLY A 185 -1.02 -7.66 3.65
N ARG A 186 -0.48 -6.53 4.15
CA ARG A 186 -1.18 -5.60 5.07
C ARG A 186 -2.13 -4.63 4.36
N GLY A 187 -2.15 -4.63 3.03
CA GLY A 187 -2.97 -3.75 2.20
C GLY A 187 -2.32 -2.42 1.88
N VAL A 188 -2.37 -2.06 0.61
CA VAL A 188 -1.90 -0.78 0.09
C VAL A 188 -3.07 -0.03 -0.51
N HIS A 189 -3.23 1.23 -0.15
CA HIS A 189 -4.27 2.10 -0.72
C HIS A 189 -3.66 3.04 -1.76
N VAL A 190 -4.31 3.14 -2.93
CA VAL A 190 -3.98 4.11 -3.97
C VAL A 190 -5.13 5.09 -4.07
N ILE A 191 -4.87 6.33 -3.68
CA ILE A 191 -5.87 7.37 -3.52
C ILE A 191 -5.80 8.31 -4.72
N THR A 192 -6.94 8.49 -5.40
CA THR A 192 -7.09 9.38 -6.55
C THR A 192 -8.19 10.41 -6.30
N VAL A 193 -8.31 11.39 -7.18
CA VAL A 193 -9.27 12.49 -7.00
C VAL A 193 -10.71 12.14 -7.42
N ASN A 194 -10.94 11.12 -8.24
CA ASN A 194 -12.28 10.74 -8.66
C ASN A 194 -12.42 9.24 -9.01
N ASP A 195 -13.66 8.76 -9.06
CA ASP A 195 -14.00 7.35 -9.32
C ASP A 195 -13.53 6.88 -10.71
N TYR A 196 -13.52 7.78 -11.72
CA TYR A 196 -13.05 7.41 -13.05
C TYR A 196 -11.56 7.06 -13.03
N LEU A 197 -10.73 7.88 -12.41
CA LEU A 197 -9.29 7.61 -12.27
C LEU A 197 -9.02 6.38 -11.43
N ALA A 198 -9.77 6.20 -10.32
CA ALA A 198 -9.65 5.00 -9.49
C ALA A 198 -9.92 3.72 -10.31
N ARG A 199 -11.01 3.71 -11.10
CA ARG A 199 -11.35 2.60 -11.98
C ARG A 199 -10.30 2.43 -13.09
N ARG A 200 -9.96 3.48 -13.81
CA ARG A 200 -8.99 3.44 -14.91
C ARG A 200 -7.65 2.87 -14.45
N ASP A 201 -7.12 3.37 -13.35
CA ASP A 201 -5.78 2.99 -12.89
C ASP A 201 -5.77 1.57 -12.29
N SER A 202 -6.86 1.17 -11.61
CA SER A 202 -7.01 -0.21 -11.13
C SER A 202 -7.15 -1.24 -12.26
N GLU A 203 -7.79 -0.86 -13.38
CA GLU A 203 -7.95 -1.71 -14.55
C GLU A 203 -6.69 -1.68 -15.45
N TRP A 204 -5.93 -0.60 -15.49
CA TRP A 204 -4.75 -0.45 -16.34
C TRP A 204 -3.48 -0.88 -15.63
N THR A 205 -2.98 -0.08 -14.69
CA THR A 205 -1.75 -0.44 -13.95
C THR A 205 -1.95 -1.63 -13.01
N GLY A 206 -3.19 -1.86 -12.59
CA GLY A 206 -3.58 -3.07 -11.84
C GLY A 206 -3.32 -4.36 -12.63
N GLU A 207 -3.39 -4.36 -13.96
CA GLU A 207 -3.06 -5.55 -14.77
C GLU A 207 -1.60 -5.97 -14.61
N LEU A 208 -0.65 -5.02 -14.51
CA LEU A 208 0.74 -5.33 -14.22
C LEU A 208 0.89 -5.99 -12.83
N LEU A 209 0.20 -5.45 -11.83
CA LEU A 209 0.26 -5.98 -10.47
C LEU A 209 -0.38 -7.38 -10.38
N LYS A 210 -1.50 -7.60 -11.07
CA LYS A 210 -2.16 -8.93 -11.21
C LYS A 210 -1.24 -9.91 -11.93
N TYR A 211 -0.59 -9.49 -13.03
CA TYR A 211 0.38 -10.32 -13.74
C TYR A 211 1.50 -10.80 -12.83
N LEU A 212 1.91 -9.98 -11.87
CA LEU A 212 2.93 -10.30 -10.87
C LEU A 212 2.39 -11.05 -9.64
N GLY A 213 1.09 -11.38 -9.59
CA GLY A 213 0.49 -12.22 -8.54
C GLY A 213 -0.09 -11.46 -7.36
N LEU A 214 -0.43 -10.17 -7.52
CA LEU A 214 -1.17 -9.39 -6.52
C LEU A 214 -2.67 -9.34 -6.84
N SER A 215 -3.50 -9.27 -5.81
CA SER A 215 -4.94 -9.01 -5.91
C SER A 215 -5.22 -7.51 -5.89
N ILE A 216 -6.15 -7.07 -6.75
CA ILE A 216 -6.47 -5.66 -6.95
C ILE A 216 -7.96 -5.43 -6.73
N GLY A 217 -8.30 -4.50 -5.86
CA GLY A 217 -9.65 -4.01 -5.60
C GLY A 217 -9.79 -2.54 -6.02
N CYS A 218 -11.03 -2.12 -6.26
CA CYS A 218 -11.38 -0.74 -6.53
C CYS A 218 -12.68 -0.39 -5.79
N ILE A 219 -12.61 0.64 -4.94
CA ILE A 219 -13.77 1.18 -4.21
C ILE A 219 -14.35 2.34 -5.02
N GLN A 220 -15.65 2.26 -5.25
CA GLN A 220 -16.41 3.29 -5.97
C GLN A 220 -17.63 3.71 -5.15
N SER A 221 -18.20 4.88 -5.47
CA SER A 221 -19.43 5.37 -4.87
C SER A 221 -20.57 4.35 -5.05
N GLN A 222 -21.49 4.30 -4.09
CA GLN A 222 -22.68 3.41 -4.08
C GLN A 222 -22.36 1.90 -4.05
N MET A 223 -21.11 1.49 -3.81
CA MET A 223 -20.75 0.09 -3.65
C MET A 223 -21.30 -0.44 -2.30
N PRO A 224 -21.96 -1.62 -2.27
CA PRO A 224 -22.47 -2.21 -1.03
C PRO A 224 -21.33 -2.66 -0.11
N PRO A 225 -21.56 -2.69 1.23
CA PRO A 225 -20.53 -2.98 2.23
C PRO A 225 -19.80 -4.31 2.01
N GLU A 226 -20.51 -5.37 1.62
CA GLU A 226 -19.94 -6.69 1.39
C GLU A 226 -18.87 -6.64 0.30
N ARG A 227 -19.18 -5.96 -0.82
CA ARG A 227 -18.22 -5.76 -1.91
C ARG A 227 -17.07 -4.84 -1.52
N ARG A 228 -17.32 -3.84 -0.66
CA ARG A 228 -16.24 -3.00 -0.12
C ARG A 228 -15.25 -3.83 0.67
N SER A 229 -15.74 -4.68 1.58
CA SER A 229 -14.90 -5.58 2.38
C SER A 229 -14.05 -6.50 1.49
N GLU A 230 -14.63 -7.10 0.44
CA GLU A 230 -13.89 -7.90 -0.53
C GLU A 230 -12.75 -7.11 -1.19
N ASN A 231 -13.01 -5.86 -1.60
CA ASN A 231 -12.00 -5.00 -2.24
C ASN A 231 -10.93 -4.55 -1.25
N TYR A 232 -11.26 -4.25 0.01
CA TYR A 232 -10.28 -3.93 1.04
C TYR A 232 -9.39 -5.12 1.42
N ASN A 233 -9.87 -6.35 1.23
CA ASN A 233 -9.09 -7.57 1.46
C ASN A 233 -8.10 -7.89 0.33
N CYS A 234 -8.14 -7.17 -0.80
CA CYS A 234 -7.12 -7.25 -1.83
C CYS A 234 -5.76 -6.72 -1.34
N ASP A 235 -4.67 -7.12 -2.00
CA ASP A 235 -3.33 -6.61 -1.71
C ASP A 235 -3.23 -5.10 -1.95
N VAL A 236 -3.94 -4.60 -2.98
CA VAL A 236 -3.99 -3.20 -3.36
C VAL A 236 -5.43 -2.77 -3.58
N THR A 237 -5.84 -1.65 -3.00
CA THR A 237 -7.18 -1.07 -3.15
C THR A 237 -7.08 0.34 -3.69
N TYR A 238 -7.69 0.58 -4.85
CA TYR A 238 -7.85 1.90 -5.46
C TYR A 238 -9.16 2.54 -5.00
N GLY A 239 -9.18 3.86 -4.86
CA GLY A 239 -10.39 4.60 -4.52
C GLY A 239 -10.14 6.10 -4.39
N THR A 240 -11.19 6.85 -4.11
CA THR A 240 -11.07 8.28 -3.84
C THR A 240 -10.85 8.55 -2.35
N ASN A 241 -10.27 9.71 -2.01
CA ASN A 241 -10.10 10.15 -0.63
C ASN A 241 -11.43 10.15 0.13
N SER A 242 -12.52 10.57 -0.51
CA SER A 242 -13.85 10.62 0.09
C SER A 242 -14.37 9.22 0.45
N GLU A 243 -14.22 8.25 -0.46
CA GLU A 243 -14.68 6.87 -0.22
C GLU A 243 -13.92 6.21 0.94
N PHE A 244 -12.59 6.33 0.96
CA PHE A 244 -11.77 5.85 2.09
C PHE A 244 -12.15 6.55 3.41
N GLY A 245 -12.34 7.86 3.38
CA GLY A 245 -12.71 8.63 4.55
C GLY A 245 -14.10 8.31 5.08
N PHE A 246 -15.10 8.15 4.22
CA PHE A 246 -16.44 7.75 4.64
C PHE A 246 -16.48 6.32 5.18
N ASP A 247 -15.74 5.39 4.59
CA ASP A 247 -15.63 4.03 5.12
C ASP A 247 -14.98 4.03 6.50
N TYR A 248 -13.90 4.81 6.68
CA TYR A 248 -13.26 4.98 7.99
C TYR A 248 -14.23 5.52 9.04
N LEU A 249 -15.04 6.53 8.70
CA LEU A 249 -16.03 7.10 9.60
C LEU A 249 -17.15 6.11 9.95
N ARG A 250 -17.61 5.32 8.96
CA ARG A 250 -18.60 4.26 9.20
C ARG A 250 -18.05 3.18 10.12
N ASP A 251 -16.84 2.71 9.86
CA ASP A 251 -16.20 1.65 10.64
C ASP A 251 -15.93 2.07 12.10
N ASN A 252 -15.53 3.32 12.32
CA ASN A 252 -15.21 3.81 13.67
C ASN A 252 -16.37 4.45 14.41
N GLY A 253 -17.42 4.88 13.70
CA GLY A 253 -18.56 5.58 14.30
C GLY A 253 -19.84 4.76 14.37
N MET A 254 -20.04 3.78 13.50
CA MET A 254 -21.30 3.06 13.36
C MET A 254 -21.16 1.54 13.49
N ALA A 255 -19.99 0.97 13.25
CA ALA A 255 -19.77 -0.48 13.37
C ALA A 255 -19.85 -0.92 14.83
N HIS A 256 -20.67 -1.94 15.10
CA HIS A 256 -20.88 -2.48 16.45
C HIS A 256 -19.80 -3.52 16.85
N SER A 257 -19.06 -4.05 15.87
CA SER A 257 -17.99 -5.02 16.08
C SER A 257 -16.94 -4.88 14.98
N THR A 258 -15.76 -5.41 15.20
CA THR A 258 -14.69 -5.48 14.18
C THR A 258 -15.12 -6.26 12.94
N ASP A 259 -15.98 -7.27 13.10
CA ASP A 259 -16.48 -8.08 11.98
C ASP A 259 -17.45 -7.32 11.06
N SER A 260 -18.02 -6.21 11.55
CA SER A 260 -18.89 -5.33 10.76
C SER A 260 -18.14 -4.17 10.08
N GLN A 261 -16.84 -4.05 10.30
CA GLN A 261 -15.98 -3.09 9.62
C GLN A 261 -15.65 -3.59 8.21
N VAL A 262 -15.59 -2.66 7.26
CA VAL A 262 -15.21 -2.99 5.87
C VAL A 262 -13.72 -2.83 5.63
N GLN A 263 -13.07 -1.89 6.32
CA GLN A 263 -11.64 -1.66 6.24
C GLN A 263 -10.88 -2.58 7.21
N ARG A 264 -9.71 -3.01 6.79
CA ARG A 264 -8.68 -3.55 7.67
C ARG A 264 -7.70 -2.42 8.05
N GLY A 265 -6.69 -2.70 8.84
CA GLY A 265 -5.71 -1.69 9.25
C GLY A 265 -5.08 -0.90 8.09
N HIS A 266 -4.61 0.30 8.37
CA HIS A 266 -3.94 1.17 7.41
C HIS A 266 -2.42 0.97 7.51
N TYR A 267 -1.80 0.56 6.40
CA TYR A 267 -0.36 0.29 6.35
C TYR A 267 0.39 1.28 5.47
N PHE A 268 0.03 1.34 4.19
CA PHE A 268 0.71 2.18 3.21
C PHE A 268 -0.29 2.80 2.24
N ALA A 269 -0.09 4.06 1.91
CA ALA A 269 -0.92 4.76 0.95
C ALA A 269 -0.06 5.57 -0.04
N ILE A 270 -0.47 5.56 -1.30
CA ILE A 270 -0.03 6.50 -2.33
C ILE A 270 -1.18 7.47 -2.57
N ILE A 271 -0.90 8.76 -2.50
CA ILE A 271 -1.86 9.82 -2.81
C ILE A 271 -1.41 10.47 -4.11
N ASP A 272 -2.19 10.28 -5.16
CA ASP A 272 -1.99 10.99 -6.42
C ASP A 272 -2.62 12.38 -6.35
N GLU A 273 -2.04 13.35 -7.03
CA GLU A 273 -2.46 14.76 -6.99
C GLU A 273 -2.60 15.29 -5.55
N VAL A 274 -1.54 15.09 -4.76
CA VAL A 274 -1.50 15.39 -3.32
C VAL A 274 -1.83 16.84 -2.97
N ASP A 275 -1.54 17.79 -3.84
CA ASP A 275 -1.89 19.20 -3.74
C ASP A 275 -3.41 19.41 -3.83
N SER A 276 -4.10 18.73 -4.75
CA SER A 276 -5.55 18.75 -4.81
C SER A 276 -6.16 18.13 -3.55
N VAL A 277 -5.76 16.91 -3.20
CA VAL A 277 -6.36 16.13 -2.11
C VAL A 277 -6.08 16.75 -0.73
N LEU A 278 -4.84 17.14 -0.44
CA LEU A 278 -4.43 17.56 0.91
C LEU A 278 -4.38 19.07 1.12
N ILE A 279 -4.52 19.88 0.07
CA ILE A 279 -4.49 21.34 0.17
C ILE A 279 -5.79 21.96 -0.32
N ASP A 280 -6.18 21.74 -1.57
CA ASP A 280 -7.32 22.41 -2.17
C ASP A 280 -8.65 21.90 -1.60
N GLU A 281 -8.85 20.58 -1.58
CA GLU A 281 -10.05 19.94 -1.05
C GLU A 281 -10.07 19.87 0.48
N ALA A 282 -8.93 19.91 1.15
CA ALA A 282 -8.81 19.83 2.60
C ALA A 282 -9.51 20.99 3.35
N ARG A 283 -9.84 22.08 2.65
CA ARG A 283 -10.63 23.19 3.21
C ARG A 283 -12.11 22.85 3.38
N THR A 284 -12.60 21.86 2.63
CA THR A 284 -13.99 21.43 2.68
C THR A 284 -14.08 20.24 3.63
N PRO A 285 -14.83 20.34 4.76
CA PRO A 285 -14.98 19.22 5.66
C PRO A 285 -15.67 18.06 4.93
N LEU A 286 -15.15 16.85 5.10
CA LEU A 286 -15.72 15.63 4.51
C LEU A 286 -17.14 15.36 5.01
N THR A 287 -17.42 15.72 6.28
CA THR A 287 -18.74 15.62 6.90
C THR A 287 -19.10 16.91 7.60
N VAL A 288 -20.38 17.32 7.49
CA VAL A 288 -20.94 18.46 8.23
C VAL A 288 -22.01 17.91 9.18
N SER A 289 -21.88 18.21 10.47
CA SER A 289 -22.91 17.86 11.43
C SER A 289 -24.10 18.82 11.27
N TYR A 290 -25.25 18.28 10.85
CA TYR A 290 -26.50 19.02 10.72
C TYR A 290 -27.34 19.06 11.98
N THR A 291 -26.79 18.80 13.16
CA THR A 291 -27.54 18.80 14.42
C THR A 291 -28.23 20.12 14.75
N HIS A 292 -27.93 21.21 14.05
CA HIS A 292 -28.56 22.52 14.20
C HIS A 292 -29.44 22.92 13.02
N LEU A 293 -29.64 22.10 12.00
CA LEU A 293 -30.40 22.45 10.79
C LEU A 293 -31.72 21.69 10.62
N THR A 294 -32.10 20.85 11.55
CA THR A 294 -33.47 20.35 11.63
C THR A 294 -34.32 21.37 12.40
N LEU A 295 -34.67 22.46 11.76
CA LEU A 295 -35.89 23.18 12.16
C LEU A 295 -37.04 22.21 11.96
N PRO A 296 -37.89 21.98 12.99
CA PRO A 296 -39.07 21.17 12.79
C PRO A 296 -39.93 21.85 11.72
N THR A 297 -40.27 21.11 10.67
CA THR A 297 -41.13 21.57 9.56
C THR A 297 -42.56 21.86 10.00
N SER A 298 -42.86 21.84 11.28
CA SER A 298 -44.16 22.17 11.88
C SER A 298 -44.44 23.69 12.01
N ASP A 299 -43.45 24.56 11.80
CA ASP A 299 -43.63 26.02 11.99
C ASP A 299 -43.69 26.80 10.67
N LEU A 300 -43.93 26.12 9.54
CA LEU A 300 -44.25 26.73 8.26
C LEU A 300 -45.68 26.41 7.87
N VAL A 301 -46.67 26.97 8.59
CA VAL A 301 -48.05 27.16 8.13
C VAL A 301 -48.45 28.61 8.41
#